data_46cdd1d8dc19401b2f04cf8971ad8e8b
#
_entry.id   46cdd1d8dc19401b2f04cf8971ad8e8b
#
_cell.length_a   1.000
_cell.length_b   1.000
_cell.length_c   1.000
_cell.angle_alpha   90.00
_cell.angle_beta   90.00
_cell.angle_gamma   90.00
#
_symmetry.space_group_name_H-M   'P 1'
#
loop_
_entity.id
_entity.type
_entity.pdbx_description
1 polymer ?
#
loop_
_entity_poly.entity_id
_entity_poly.type
_entity_poly.pdbx_seq_one_letter_code
_entity_poly.pdbx_strand_id
1 'polypeptide(L)'
;MQFSKVRKGYMSDRKKEQAVERALTEGYEKYYRLAYSYVHNEADALDIVQEAAYKAILKSDSLKEPQYVETWVYRIVINEACSFLRSRKESADVEEIQAASEDIYENIDL
;
A
#
# COMPACT_ATOMS: atom_id res chain seq x y z
N MET A 1 -13.61 -3.74 13.01
CA MET A 1 -14.04 -3.48 11.65
C MET A 1 -14.21 -4.77 10.88
N GLN A 2 -15.31 -4.88 10.18
CA GLN A 2 -15.69 -6.14 9.56
C GLN A 2 -15.70 -6.02 8.05
N PHE A 3 -14.56 -6.04 7.46
CA PHE A 3 -14.50 -5.94 6.02
C PHE A 3 -15.05 -7.16 5.32
N SER A 4 -14.88 -8.31 5.94
CA SER A 4 -15.34 -9.53 5.31
C SER A 4 -16.85 -9.56 5.11
N LYS A 5 -17.56 -8.74 5.85
CA LYS A 5 -19.00 -8.75 5.74
C LYS A 5 -19.51 -8.20 4.43
N VAL A 6 -18.71 -7.40 3.76
CA VAL A 6 -19.15 -6.85 2.49
C VAL A 6 -18.87 -7.81 1.35
N ARG A 7 -18.22 -8.92 1.65
CA ARG A 7 -17.96 -9.91 0.61
C ARG A 7 -19.17 -10.79 0.43
N LYS A 8 -19.22 -11.39 -0.72
CA LYS A 8 -20.34 -12.27 -1.02
C LYS A 8 -20.19 -13.63 -0.42
N GLY A 9 -19.19 -13.85 0.36
CA GLY A 9 -19.01 -15.14 0.98
C GLY A 9 -18.37 -16.18 0.13
N TYR A 10 -17.74 -15.79 -0.96
CA TYR A 10 -17.01 -16.74 -1.77
C TYR A 10 -15.77 -17.16 -1.02
N MET A 11 -15.51 -18.45 -1.00
CA MET A 11 -14.40 -18.99 -0.25
C MET A 11 -13.07 -18.40 -0.71
N SER A 12 -12.89 -18.28 -2.01
CA SER A 12 -11.63 -17.76 -2.54
C SER A 12 -11.41 -16.32 -2.15
N ASP A 13 -12.48 -15.53 -2.14
CA ASP A 13 -12.37 -14.13 -1.73
C ASP A 13 -12.01 -14.03 -0.27
N ARG A 14 -12.59 -14.88 0.54
CA ARG A 14 -12.31 -14.85 1.95
C ARG A 14 -10.87 -15.23 2.24
N LYS A 15 -10.34 -16.20 1.53
CA LYS A 15 -8.96 -16.58 1.71
C LYS A 15 -8.02 -15.46 1.34
N LYS A 16 -8.32 -14.77 0.26
CA LYS A 16 -7.49 -13.64 -0.16
C LYS A 16 -7.55 -12.52 0.85
N GLU A 17 -8.74 -12.24 1.34
CA GLU A 17 -8.91 -11.21 2.33
C GLU A 17 -8.14 -11.52 3.59
N GLN A 18 -8.20 -12.76 4.03
CA GLN A 18 -7.48 -13.17 5.23
C GLN A 18 -5.97 -13.09 5.02
N ALA A 19 -5.52 -13.44 3.83
CA ALA A 19 -4.09 -13.35 3.53
C ALA A 19 -3.63 -11.90 3.60
N VAL A 20 -4.43 -10.99 3.08
CA VAL A 20 -4.10 -9.57 3.11
C VAL A 20 -4.06 -9.07 4.55
N GLU A 21 -5.06 -9.44 5.34
CA GLU A 21 -5.12 -8.98 6.72
C GLU A 21 -3.93 -9.49 7.52
N ARG A 22 -3.56 -10.73 7.28
CA ARG A 22 -2.41 -11.30 7.99
C ARG A 22 -1.12 -10.61 7.57
N ALA A 23 -0.96 -10.36 6.28
CA ALA A 23 0.23 -9.70 5.80
C ALA A 23 0.36 -8.30 6.40
N LEU A 24 -0.75 -7.60 6.49
CA LEU A 24 -0.74 -6.26 7.07
C LEU A 24 -0.40 -6.30 8.54
N THR A 25 -0.95 -7.25 9.26
CA THR A 25 -0.71 -7.35 10.69
C THR A 25 0.74 -7.75 10.98
N GLU A 26 1.22 -8.76 10.30
CA GLU A 26 2.54 -9.28 10.56
C GLU A 26 3.64 -8.41 9.98
N GLY A 27 3.34 -7.69 8.91
CA GLY A 27 4.33 -6.87 8.26
C GLY A 27 4.19 -5.39 8.51
N TYR A 28 3.37 -5.01 9.47
CA TYR A 28 3.06 -3.60 9.69
C TYR A 28 4.32 -2.75 9.84
N GLU A 29 5.24 -3.18 10.64
CA GLU A 29 6.45 -2.40 10.88
C GLU A 29 7.28 -2.26 9.62
N LYS A 30 7.35 -3.32 8.86
CA LYS A 30 8.07 -3.30 7.59
C LYS A 30 7.45 -2.29 6.63
N TYR A 31 6.15 -2.29 6.52
CA TYR A 31 5.47 -1.36 5.62
C TYR A 31 5.56 0.06 6.12
N TYR A 32 5.55 0.23 7.44
CA TYR A 32 5.73 1.56 8.00
C TYR A 32 7.12 2.10 7.66
N ARG A 33 8.15 1.28 7.82
CA ARG A 33 9.49 1.71 7.49
C ARG A 33 9.63 2.05 6.03
N LEU A 34 8.99 1.26 5.20
CA LEU A 34 8.99 1.53 3.78
C LEU A 34 8.40 2.89 3.48
N ALA A 35 7.24 3.16 4.04
CA ALA A 35 6.59 4.45 3.83
C ALA A 35 7.44 5.58 4.39
N TYR A 36 8.04 5.36 5.55
CA TYR A 36 8.86 6.38 6.17
C TYR A 36 10.07 6.73 5.30
N SER A 37 10.61 5.75 4.61
CA SER A 37 11.77 6.01 3.77
C SER A 37 11.44 6.98 2.63
N TYR A 38 10.17 7.11 2.31
CA TYR A 38 9.75 8.02 1.26
C TYR A 38 9.47 9.42 1.80
N VAL A 39 8.90 9.52 2.99
CA VAL A 39 8.41 10.81 3.47
C VAL A 39 9.18 11.38 4.65
N HIS A 40 9.93 10.54 5.36
CA HIS A 40 10.76 10.98 6.50
C HIS A 40 9.97 11.72 7.56
N ASN A 41 8.74 11.30 7.78
CA ASN A 41 7.87 11.92 8.76
C ASN A 41 6.93 10.86 9.29
N GLU A 42 6.84 10.75 10.61
CA GLU A 42 6.09 9.66 11.22
C GLU A 42 4.60 9.76 10.91
N ALA A 43 4.04 10.95 11.04
CA ALA A 43 2.61 11.11 10.81
C ALA A 43 2.26 10.78 9.36
N ASP A 44 3.08 11.24 8.44
CA ASP A 44 2.84 10.98 7.03
C ASP A 44 2.99 9.50 6.72
N ALA A 45 3.99 8.87 7.31
CA ALA A 45 4.20 7.45 7.07
C ALA A 45 3.02 6.64 7.58
N LEU A 46 2.50 6.99 8.74
CA LEU A 46 1.33 6.31 9.28
C LEU A 46 0.13 6.48 8.37
N ASP A 47 -0.08 7.69 7.86
CA ASP A 47 -1.18 7.94 6.94
C ASP A 47 -1.07 7.07 5.70
N ILE A 48 0.14 6.97 5.18
CA ILE A 48 0.37 6.15 3.98
C ILE A 48 0.05 4.70 4.26
N VAL A 49 0.54 4.18 5.37
CA VAL A 49 0.31 2.78 5.69
C VAL A 49 -1.17 2.50 5.91
N GLN A 50 -1.86 3.41 6.60
CA GLN A 50 -3.28 3.21 6.85
C GLN A 50 -4.07 3.25 5.56
N GLU A 51 -3.76 4.18 4.69
CA GLU A 51 -4.45 4.26 3.42
C GLU A 51 -4.16 3.04 2.57
N ALA A 52 -2.90 2.60 2.57
CA ALA A 52 -2.53 1.41 1.82
C ALA A 52 -3.24 0.18 2.37
N ALA A 53 -3.33 0.07 3.68
CA ALA A 53 -4.02 -1.06 4.30
C ALA A 53 -5.48 -1.08 3.90
N TYR A 54 -6.11 0.07 3.94
CA TYR A 54 -7.50 0.17 3.56
C TYR A 54 -7.71 -0.29 2.12
N LYS A 55 -6.88 0.21 1.22
CA LYS A 55 -7.00 -0.15 -0.17
C LYS A 55 -6.68 -1.63 -0.41
N ALA A 56 -5.71 -2.15 0.30
CA ALA A 56 -5.36 -3.55 0.15
C ALA A 56 -6.54 -4.44 0.54
N ILE A 57 -7.21 -4.12 1.63
CA ILE A 57 -8.33 -4.93 2.06
C ILE A 57 -9.48 -4.81 1.07
N LEU A 58 -9.77 -3.61 0.61
CA LEU A 58 -10.84 -3.41 -0.33
C LEU A 58 -10.60 -4.13 -1.64
N LYS A 59 -9.35 -4.23 -2.05
CA LYS A 59 -9.03 -4.83 -3.33
C LYS A 59 -8.46 -6.22 -3.22
N SER A 60 -8.72 -6.88 -2.12
CA SER A 60 -8.10 -8.17 -1.86
C SER A 60 -8.46 -9.21 -2.93
N ASP A 61 -9.62 -9.09 -3.55
CA ASP A 61 -9.97 -10.05 -4.58
C ASP A 61 -9.18 -9.84 -5.87
N SER A 62 -8.45 -8.74 -5.98
CA SER A 62 -7.53 -8.56 -7.10
C SER A 62 -6.23 -9.34 -6.94
N LEU A 63 -5.97 -9.80 -5.73
CA LEU A 63 -4.78 -10.61 -5.48
C LEU A 63 -4.94 -11.93 -6.19
N LYS A 64 -3.99 -12.27 -7.04
CA LYS A 64 -4.13 -13.47 -7.84
C LYS A 64 -3.91 -14.74 -7.03
N GLU A 65 -2.86 -14.73 -6.21
CA GLU A 65 -2.53 -15.88 -5.40
C GLU A 65 -2.18 -15.42 -4.01
N PRO A 66 -2.74 -16.03 -2.98
CA PRO A 66 -2.43 -15.61 -1.62
C PRO A 66 -0.94 -15.67 -1.29
N GLN A 67 -0.20 -16.53 -1.95
CA GLN A 67 1.21 -16.67 -1.65
C GLN A 67 2.02 -15.44 -2.08
N TYR A 68 1.46 -14.59 -2.93
CA TYR A 68 2.14 -13.40 -3.38
C TYR A 68 1.67 -12.15 -2.64
N VAL A 69 0.98 -12.34 -1.53
CA VAL A 69 0.35 -11.23 -0.84
C VAL A 69 1.36 -10.19 -0.37
N GLU A 70 2.53 -10.62 0.09
CA GLU A 70 3.47 -9.64 0.62
C GLU A 70 3.98 -8.70 -0.45
N THR A 71 4.31 -9.24 -1.61
CA THR A 71 4.74 -8.40 -2.72
C THR A 71 3.61 -7.48 -3.17
N TRP A 72 2.42 -8.01 -3.17
CA TRP A 72 1.24 -7.25 -3.60
C TRP A 72 0.98 -6.07 -2.68
N VAL A 73 1.04 -6.30 -1.37
CA VAL A 73 0.85 -5.22 -0.41
C VAL A 73 1.99 -4.21 -0.49
N TYR A 74 3.20 -4.71 -0.66
CA TYR A 74 4.36 -3.87 -0.81
C TYR A 74 4.17 -2.84 -1.93
N ARG A 75 3.66 -3.31 -3.06
CA ARG A 75 3.39 -2.41 -4.18
C ARG A 75 2.35 -1.37 -3.84
N ILE A 76 1.32 -1.79 -3.13
CA ILE A 76 0.27 -0.86 -2.75
C ILE A 76 0.83 0.24 -1.86
N VAL A 77 1.70 -0.14 -0.91
CA VAL A 77 2.30 0.85 -0.04
C VAL A 77 3.16 1.83 -0.84
N ILE A 78 3.95 1.32 -1.76
CA ILE A 78 4.80 2.18 -2.57
C ILE A 78 3.96 3.10 -3.44
N ASN A 79 2.92 2.57 -4.05
CA ASN A 79 2.04 3.39 -4.87
C ASN A 79 1.41 4.49 -4.04
N GLU A 80 1.04 4.16 -2.82
CA GLU A 80 0.44 5.15 -1.95
C GLU A 80 1.45 6.23 -1.55
N ALA A 81 2.67 5.82 -1.28
CA ALA A 81 3.72 6.78 -0.93
C ALA A 81 4.02 7.70 -2.10
N CYS A 82 4.08 7.16 -3.29
CA CYS A 82 4.31 7.97 -4.47
C CYS A 82 3.17 8.95 -4.71
N SER A 83 1.96 8.48 -4.49
CA SER A 83 0.78 9.31 -4.64
C SER A 83 0.81 10.46 -3.64
N PHE A 84 1.22 10.16 -2.43
CA PHE A 84 1.34 11.17 -1.38
C PHE A 84 2.34 12.25 -1.77
N LEU A 85 3.50 11.84 -2.26
CA LEU A 85 4.52 12.79 -2.68
C LEU A 85 4.06 13.62 -3.86
N ARG A 86 3.35 13.00 -4.77
CA ARG A 86 2.82 13.71 -5.93
C ARG A 86 1.82 14.77 -5.52
N SER A 87 1.01 14.44 -4.55
CA SER A 87 0.04 15.35 -4.02
C SER A 87 0.69 16.58 -3.41
N ARG A 88 1.81 16.37 -2.73
CA ARG A 88 2.54 17.46 -2.12
C ARG A 88 3.16 18.41 -3.11
N LYS A 89 3.44 17.90 -4.27
CA LYS A 89 4.06 18.68 -5.26
C LYS A 89 3.23 19.86 -5.70
N GLU A 90 1.96 19.78 -5.51
CA GLU A 90 1.11 20.88 -5.93
C GLU A 90 1.31 22.12 -5.10
N SER A 91 1.90 21.99 -3.94
CA SER A 91 2.10 23.13 -3.08
C SER A 91 3.56 23.47 -2.94
N ALA A 92 4.45 22.89 -3.73
CA ALA A 92 5.86 23.16 -3.61
C ALA A 92 6.49 23.10 -4.98
N ASP A 93 7.73 23.56 -5.05
CA ASP A 93 8.46 23.43 -6.28
C ASP A 93 8.93 21.99 -6.36
N VAL A 94 8.47 21.28 -7.37
CA VAL A 94 8.56 19.87 -7.23
C VAL A 94 8.97 19.08 -8.41
N GLU A 95 9.60 19.71 -9.31
CA GLU A 95 10.08 18.96 -10.45
C GLU A 95 11.04 17.87 -10.03
N GLU A 96 11.86 18.18 -9.05
CA GLU A 96 12.77 17.20 -8.52
C GLU A 96 12.04 16.05 -7.86
N ILE A 97 11.03 16.40 -7.10
CA ILE A 97 10.24 15.37 -6.42
C ILE A 97 9.53 14.50 -7.42
N GLN A 98 9.04 15.11 -8.46
CA GLN A 98 8.33 14.38 -9.49
C GLN A 98 9.25 13.38 -10.18
N ALA A 99 10.44 13.82 -10.53
CA ALA A 99 11.38 12.94 -11.20
C ALA A 99 11.76 11.77 -10.30
N ALA A 100 12.01 12.05 -9.03
CA ALA A 100 12.35 11.00 -8.10
C ALA A 100 11.22 10.01 -7.93
N SER A 101 10.00 10.51 -7.85
CA SER A 101 8.85 9.64 -7.69
C SER A 101 8.66 8.74 -8.89
N GLU A 102 8.85 9.27 -10.05
CA GLU A 102 8.66 8.49 -11.26
C GLU A 102 9.73 7.43 -11.40
N ASP A 103 10.96 7.78 -11.03
CA ASP A 103 12.03 6.81 -11.03
C ASP A 103 11.72 5.64 -10.12
N ILE A 104 11.32 5.95 -8.91
CA ILE A 104 11.02 4.91 -7.94
C ILE A 104 9.87 4.05 -8.44
N TYR A 105 8.88 4.69 -9.00
CA TYR A 105 7.72 3.99 -9.47
C TYR A 105 8.09 3.00 -10.57
N GLU A 106 8.93 3.43 -11.48
CA GLU A 106 9.33 2.57 -12.58
C GLU A 106 10.17 1.41 -12.11
N ASN A 107 11.04 1.68 -11.13
CA ASN A 107 11.92 0.64 -10.65
C ASN A 107 11.20 -0.45 -9.91
N ILE A 108 9.99 -0.19 -9.51
CA ILE A 108 9.24 -1.14 -8.74
C ILE A 108 8.23 -1.87 -9.54
N ASP A 109 8.21 -1.63 -10.78
CA ASP A 109 7.27 -2.28 -11.64
C ASP A 109 7.50 -3.77 -11.65
N LEU A 110 6.51 -4.51 -11.28
CA LEU A 110 6.58 -5.94 -11.22
C LEU A 110 5.69 -6.57 -12.29
#